data_cc9e5e55bba4b7408f393f50db522cdb
#
_entry.id   cc9e5e55bba4b7408f393f50db522cdb
#
_cell.length_a   1.000
_cell.length_b   1.000
_cell.length_c   1.000
_cell.angle_alpha   90.00
_cell.angle_beta   90.00
_cell.angle_gamma   90.00
#
_symmetry.space_group_name_H-M   'P 1'
#
loop_
_entity.id
_entity.type
_entity.pdbx_description
1 polymer ?
#
loop_
_entity_poly.entity_id
_entity_poly.type
_entity_poly.pdbx_seq_one_letter_code
_entity_poly.pdbx_strand_id
1 'polypeptide(L)'
;VLDRTETVWGFRWMEWTADKGFFLNGKHLYLRGANVHQDHAGWGDAVTEAGMWRDVRMMKEAGFNFIRGSHYPHSPAFVEACDREGMLFWSENAFWGIGGFRADGYWNASAYPVEAEGRAGFDRSVKTQLAEMIRIHRNHPSIIAWSMCNEAFFSAPAAMDGVRALLKECVALSRQLDPTRPAAIGGAQRPLGKDRIDLLGDIAGYNGDGGIIPDFQQPGIPSMVSEYGSVTADRPGKYAPGWGDLQKNEAYKGLPWRSGQAVWCGFDHGSIAGSVMGKMGIVDYFRIPKRAWYWYRKAYRGVEPPTWPVEGKAERLVLTSDKHEGVRTDGTDDVMLQVGVQDAAGRDVSGNPTVTLTVVSGPGEFPTGRSITFSVDSDIRMANGKAAIEFRAYEAGTAVV
;
A
#
# COMPACT_ATOMS: atom_id res chain seq x y z
N VAL A 1 21.20 6.63 -35.36
CA VAL A 1 20.78 5.87 -34.16
C VAL A 1 19.56 5.07 -34.56
N LEU A 2 19.66 3.74 -34.44
CA LEU A 2 18.55 2.84 -34.80
C LEU A 2 17.66 2.53 -33.61
N ASP A 3 18.20 2.66 -32.40
CA ASP A 3 17.48 2.46 -31.15
C ASP A 3 18.17 3.21 -30.01
N ARG A 4 17.43 3.56 -28.95
CA ARG A 4 17.93 4.23 -27.76
C ARG A 4 17.20 3.71 -26.53
N THR A 5 17.94 3.25 -25.54
CA THR A 5 17.42 2.89 -24.24
C THR A 5 18.01 3.79 -23.16
N GLU A 6 17.18 4.30 -22.28
CA GLU A 6 17.59 5.06 -21.10
C GLU A 6 17.24 4.28 -19.85
N THR A 7 18.22 4.12 -18.96
CA THR A 7 18.01 3.46 -17.68
C THR A 7 18.39 4.43 -16.56
N VAL A 8 17.45 4.69 -15.66
CA VAL A 8 17.71 5.46 -14.46
C VAL A 8 18.27 4.52 -13.40
N TRP A 9 19.34 4.93 -12.76
CA TRP A 9 19.97 4.16 -11.70
C TRP A 9 20.57 5.07 -10.62
N GLY A 10 20.88 4.50 -9.43
CA GLY A 10 21.45 5.27 -8.34
C GLY A 10 22.40 4.44 -7.50
N PHE A 11 23.39 5.12 -6.92
CA PHE A 11 24.30 4.53 -5.95
C PHE A 11 23.72 4.67 -4.55
N ARG A 12 23.70 3.56 -3.82
CA ARG A 12 23.40 3.53 -2.39
C ARG A 12 24.05 2.32 -1.76
N TRP A 13 24.26 2.39 -0.47
CA TRP A 13 24.49 1.21 0.35
C TRP A 13 23.56 1.24 1.55
N MET A 14 23.24 0.09 2.05
CA MET A 14 22.34 -0.09 3.17
C MET A 14 22.91 -1.13 4.13
N GLU A 15 22.58 -0.94 5.39
CA GLU A 15 22.94 -1.86 6.44
C GLU A 15 21.72 -2.11 7.32
N TRP A 16 21.38 -3.37 7.49
CA TRP A 16 20.36 -3.82 8.40
C TRP A 16 21.02 -4.46 9.59
N THR A 17 20.70 -4.02 10.81
CA THR A 17 21.31 -4.51 12.03
C THR A 17 20.23 -5.04 12.99
N ALA A 18 20.61 -6.04 13.78
CA ALA A 18 19.72 -6.61 14.79
C ALA A 18 19.58 -5.72 16.03
N ASP A 19 20.53 -4.80 16.26
CA ASP A 19 20.68 -4.01 17.49
C ASP A 19 20.55 -2.49 17.33
N LYS A 20 20.71 -1.98 16.08
CA LYS A 20 20.75 -0.52 15.82
C LYS A 20 19.75 -0.08 14.74
N GLY A 21 18.99 -1.01 14.16
CA GLY A 21 18.02 -0.72 13.11
C GLY A 21 18.62 -0.61 11.70
N PHE A 22 18.08 0.26 10.87
CA PHE A 22 18.45 0.41 9.46
C PHE A 22 19.29 1.66 9.21
N PHE A 23 20.30 1.51 8.34
CA PHE A 23 21.16 2.59 7.90
C PHE A 23 21.14 2.71 6.37
N LEU A 24 21.03 3.93 5.88
CA LEU A 24 21.15 4.27 4.47
C LEU A 24 22.35 5.21 4.28
N ASN A 25 23.29 4.83 3.42
CA ASN A 25 24.50 5.61 3.15
C ASN A 25 25.25 6.01 4.42
N GLY A 26 25.36 5.06 5.37
CA GLY A 26 26.04 5.25 6.64
C GLY A 26 25.28 6.07 7.68
N LYS A 27 24.07 6.53 7.40
CA LYS A 27 23.23 7.29 8.33
C LYS A 27 22.08 6.44 8.82
N HIS A 28 21.87 6.42 10.14
CA HIS A 28 20.69 5.78 10.72
C HIS A 28 19.42 6.40 10.16
N LEU A 29 18.50 5.56 9.70
CA LEU A 29 17.21 5.98 9.17
C LEU A 29 16.10 5.12 9.75
N TYR A 30 15.20 5.74 10.51
CA TYR A 30 13.99 5.08 10.94
C TYR A 30 12.99 5.01 9.79
N LEU A 31 12.55 3.79 9.43
CA LEU A 31 11.63 3.57 8.32
C LEU A 31 10.21 3.92 8.77
N ARG A 32 9.71 5.05 8.28
CA ARG A 32 8.32 5.52 8.46
C ARG A 32 7.53 5.08 7.25
N GLY A 33 6.81 3.97 7.37
CA GLY A 33 6.22 3.30 6.23
C GLY A 33 4.71 3.35 6.16
N ALA A 34 4.21 3.09 4.95
CA ALA A 34 2.82 2.75 4.67
C ALA A 34 2.77 1.51 3.79
N ASN A 35 1.79 0.64 4.05
CA ASN A 35 1.44 -0.45 3.16
C ASN A 35 0.57 0.09 2.02
N VAL A 36 0.79 -0.35 0.79
CA VAL A 36 0.04 0.10 -0.38
C VAL A 36 -0.36 -1.09 -1.23
N HIS A 37 -1.66 -1.20 -1.50
CA HIS A 37 -2.22 -2.04 -2.55
C HIS A 37 -2.30 -1.26 -3.86
N GLN A 38 -2.11 -1.95 -4.98
CA GLN A 38 -2.21 -1.38 -6.31
C GLN A 38 -3.62 -1.62 -6.84
N ASP A 39 -4.61 -0.86 -6.31
CA ASP A 39 -5.96 -0.87 -6.82
C ASP A 39 -6.63 0.51 -6.69
N HIS A 40 -7.48 0.86 -7.65
CA HIS A 40 -8.12 2.17 -7.74
C HIS A 40 -9.63 2.07 -7.99
N ALA A 41 -10.36 3.05 -7.46
CA ALA A 41 -11.81 3.11 -7.53
C ALA A 41 -12.33 3.03 -8.96
N GLY A 42 -13.14 2.02 -9.23
CA GLY A 42 -13.76 1.78 -10.54
C GLY A 42 -12.86 1.13 -11.59
N TRP A 43 -11.55 1.09 -11.36
CA TRP A 43 -10.57 0.54 -12.29
C TRP A 43 -9.89 -0.74 -11.77
N GLY A 44 -10.05 -1.04 -10.46
CA GLY A 44 -9.38 -2.18 -9.84
C GLY A 44 -7.87 -2.13 -10.04
N ASP A 45 -7.27 -3.24 -10.42
CA ASP A 45 -5.82 -3.35 -10.65
C ASP A 45 -5.33 -2.73 -11.97
N ALA A 46 -6.26 -2.27 -12.84
CA ALA A 46 -5.91 -1.55 -14.07
C ALA A 46 -5.52 -0.09 -13.78
N VAL A 47 -4.55 0.10 -12.90
CA VAL A 47 -4.06 1.40 -12.46
C VAL A 47 -3.14 2.00 -13.51
N THR A 48 -3.30 3.30 -13.80
CA THR A 48 -2.41 4.03 -14.70
C THR A 48 -1.07 4.31 -14.06
N GLU A 49 -0.04 4.58 -14.86
CA GLU A 49 1.24 5.11 -14.35
C GLU A 49 1.02 6.38 -13.53
N ALA A 50 0.17 7.31 -14.02
CA ALA A 50 -0.16 8.54 -13.31
C ALA A 50 -0.78 8.28 -11.93
N GLY A 51 -1.70 7.30 -11.83
CA GLY A 51 -2.28 6.86 -10.57
C GLY A 51 -1.25 6.31 -9.60
N MET A 52 -0.32 5.46 -10.09
CA MET A 52 0.78 4.93 -9.29
C MET A 52 1.70 6.02 -8.75
N TRP A 53 2.05 6.99 -9.59
CA TRP A 53 2.82 8.16 -9.18
C TRP A 53 2.09 9.01 -8.15
N ARG A 54 0.78 9.17 -8.30
CA ARG A 54 -0.09 9.88 -7.33
C ARG A 54 -0.02 9.22 -5.96
N ASP A 55 -0.15 7.90 -5.91
CA ASP A 55 -0.11 7.14 -4.66
C ASP A 55 1.23 7.29 -3.92
N VAL A 56 2.35 7.16 -4.64
CA VAL A 56 3.69 7.34 -4.06
C VAL A 56 3.87 8.77 -3.53
N ARG A 57 3.44 9.79 -4.30
CA ARG A 57 3.52 11.19 -3.89
C ARG A 57 2.66 11.50 -2.67
N MET A 58 1.45 10.94 -2.59
CA MET A 58 0.59 11.15 -1.43
C MET A 58 1.22 10.61 -0.15
N MET A 59 1.89 9.47 -0.21
CA MET A 59 2.64 8.95 0.94
C MET A 59 3.86 9.83 1.26
N LYS A 60 4.59 10.26 0.26
CA LYS A 60 5.71 11.20 0.42
C LYS A 60 5.29 12.52 1.06
N GLU A 61 4.17 13.08 0.63
CA GLU A 61 3.61 14.32 1.17
C GLU A 61 3.18 14.19 2.64
N ALA A 62 2.71 13.03 3.05
CA ALA A 62 2.43 12.75 4.45
C ALA A 62 3.69 12.61 5.31
N GLY A 63 4.88 12.54 4.69
CA GLY A 63 6.16 12.46 5.37
C GLY A 63 6.67 11.03 5.60
N PHE A 64 6.07 10.05 4.94
CA PHE A 64 6.62 8.70 4.88
C PHE A 64 7.90 8.67 4.01
N ASN A 65 8.80 7.76 4.33
CA ASN A 65 10.05 7.54 3.58
C ASN A 65 10.17 6.11 3.06
N PHE A 66 9.14 5.31 3.30
CA PHE A 66 9.13 3.89 3.01
C PHE A 66 7.72 3.43 2.59
N ILE A 67 7.66 2.53 1.61
CA ILE A 67 6.42 1.83 1.22
C ILE A 67 6.68 0.33 1.27
N ARG A 68 5.76 -0.42 1.89
CA ARG A 68 5.66 -1.86 1.70
C ARG A 68 4.62 -2.14 0.62
N GLY A 69 5.07 -2.72 -0.49
CA GLY A 69 4.20 -3.15 -1.59
C GLY A 69 3.48 -4.44 -1.20
N SER A 70 2.30 -4.31 -0.64
CA SER A 70 1.52 -5.43 -0.14
C SER A 70 0.49 -5.90 -1.18
N HIS A 71 0.20 -7.19 -1.34
CA HIS A 71 0.96 -8.37 -0.92
C HIS A 71 1.35 -9.17 -2.16
N TYR A 72 1.91 -8.48 -3.16
CA TYR A 72 2.25 -8.99 -4.50
C TYR A 72 3.24 -8.03 -5.19
N PRO A 73 3.91 -8.49 -6.25
CA PRO A 73 4.78 -7.60 -7.04
C PRO A 73 4.01 -6.43 -7.62
N HIS A 74 4.46 -5.22 -7.35
CA HIS A 74 3.89 -4.01 -7.93
C HIS A 74 4.40 -3.77 -9.35
N SER A 75 3.68 -2.94 -10.11
CA SER A 75 4.08 -2.53 -11.46
C SER A 75 5.47 -1.88 -11.46
N PRO A 76 6.28 -2.08 -12.53
CA PRO A 76 7.53 -1.32 -12.72
C PRO A 76 7.34 0.19 -12.61
N ALA A 77 6.24 0.75 -13.10
CA ALA A 77 5.94 2.17 -13.00
C ALA A 77 5.77 2.65 -11.54
N PHE A 78 5.23 1.81 -10.66
CA PHE A 78 5.14 2.12 -9.22
C PHE A 78 6.53 2.18 -8.59
N VAL A 79 7.39 1.22 -8.92
CA VAL A 79 8.75 1.17 -8.39
C VAL A 79 9.61 2.30 -8.95
N GLU A 80 9.42 2.68 -10.23
CA GLU A 80 10.05 3.85 -10.80
C GLU A 80 9.61 5.14 -10.07
N ALA A 81 8.34 5.26 -9.75
CA ALA A 81 7.86 6.38 -8.94
C ALA A 81 8.55 6.42 -7.57
N CYS A 82 8.75 5.26 -6.92
CA CYS A 82 9.52 5.19 -5.68
C CYS A 82 10.98 5.64 -5.86
N ASP A 83 11.65 5.22 -6.94
CA ASP A 83 13.01 5.64 -7.27
C ASP A 83 13.11 7.17 -7.41
N ARG A 84 12.21 7.76 -8.18
CA ARG A 84 12.20 9.20 -8.50
C ARG A 84 11.84 10.07 -7.31
N GLU A 85 10.86 9.64 -6.53
CA GLU A 85 10.42 10.36 -5.33
C GLU A 85 11.32 10.10 -4.10
N GLY A 86 12.27 9.16 -4.20
CA GLY A 86 13.14 8.78 -3.08
C GLY A 86 12.38 8.11 -1.95
N MET A 87 11.43 7.25 -2.29
CA MET A 87 10.72 6.37 -1.37
C MET A 87 11.39 5.01 -1.34
N LEU A 88 11.81 4.55 -0.18
CA LEU A 88 12.33 3.19 -0.04
C LEU A 88 11.19 2.19 -0.21
N PHE A 89 11.49 1.04 -0.80
CA PHE A 89 10.47 0.07 -1.19
C PHE A 89 10.82 -1.35 -0.73
N TRP A 90 9.86 -2.00 -0.09
CA TRP A 90 9.87 -3.41 0.25
C TRP A 90 8.98 -4.12 -0.76
N SER A 91 9.59 -4.87 -1.67
CA SER A 91 8.90 -5.60 -2.70
C SER A 91 8.52 -6.99 -2.19
N GLU A 92 7.26 -7.37 -2.34
CA GLU A 92 6.72 -8.58 -1.75
C GLU A 92 6.21 -9.56 -2.80
N ASN A 93 6.53 -10.83 -2.61
CA ASN A 93 6.05 -11.93 -3.41
C ASN A 93 4.62 -12.33 -3.00
N ALA A 94 3.81 -12.80 -3.94
CA ALA A 94 2.41 -13.12 -3.73
C ALA A 94 2.16 -14.42 -2.92
N PHE A 95 3.04 -14.79 -2.05
CA PHE A 95 2.81 -15.88 -1.08
C PHE A 95 2.04 -15.34 0.13
N TRP A 96 0.76 -15.09 -0.06
CA TRP A 96 -0.14 -14.56 0.97
C TRP A 96 -1.23 -15.55 1.36
N GLY A 97 -1.72 -16.37 0.41
CA GLY A 97 -2.74 -17.38 0.65
C GLY A 97 -3.51 -17.75 -0.60
N ILE A 98 -4.20 -18.87 -0.51
CA ILE A 98 -5.08 -19.35 -1.57
C ILE A 98 -6.51 -18.83 -1.44
N GLY A 99 -6.79 -18.08 -0.37
CA GLY A 99 -8.11 -17.50 -0.10
C GLY A 99 -9.20 -18.49 0.26
N GLY A 100 -10.42 -18.00 0.37
CA GLY A 100 -11.61 -18.79 0.66
C GLY A 100 -11.99 -18.82 2.14
N PHE A 101 -13.14 -19.42 2.41
CA PHE A 101 -13.67 -19.54 3.76
C PHE A 101 -13.43 -20.93 4.33
N ARG A 102 -13.06 -20.99 5.59
CA ARG A 102 -13.01 -22.22 6.37
C ARG A 102 -14.42 -22.64 6.78
N ALA A 103 -14.57 -23.91 7.20
CA ALA A 103 -15.85 -24.43 7.72
C ALA A 103 -16.38 -23.65 8.93
N ASP A 104 -15.50 -23.00 9.70
CA ASP A 104 -15.84 -22.12 10.82
C ASP A 104 -16.22 -20.69 10.39
N GLY A 105 -16.27 -20.41 9.09
CA GLY A 105 -16.59 -19.10 8.51
C GLY A 105 -15.42 -18.12 8.47
N TYR A 106 -14.22 -18.54 8.90
CA TYR A 106 -13.05 -17.67 8.80
C TYR A 106 -12.59 -17.54 7.33
N TRP A 107 -12.30 -16.31 6.89
CA TRP A 107 -12.02 -16.02 5.48
C TRP A 107 -10.79 -16.75 4.94
N ASN A 108 -9.69 -16.75 5.63
CA ASN A 108 -8.46 -17.34 5.11
C ASN A 108 -8.39 -18.83 5.44
N ALA A 109 -8.74 -19.66 4.47
CA ALA A 109 -8.75 -21.12 4.65
C ALA A 109 -7.34 -21.65 4.90
N SER A 110 -6.35 -21.28 4.11
CA SER A 110 -4.93 -21.61 4.30
C SER A 110 -4.06 -20.72 3.38
N ALA A 111 -2.92 -20.27 3.87
CA ALA A 111 -1.92 -19.59 3.04
C ALA A 111 -1.13 -20.57 2.16
N TYR A 112 -1.12 -21.85 2.52
CA TYR A 112 -0.46 -22.92 1.79
C TYR A 112 -1.44 -24.08 1.57
N PRO A 113 -1.39 -24.79 0.44
CA PRO A 113 -2.33 -25.86 0.14
C PRO A 113 -2.32 -26.99 1.20
N VAL A 114 -3.51 -27.30 1.70
CA VAL A 114 -3.71 -28.40 2.65
C VAL A 114 -3.53 -29.73 1.95
N GLU A 115 -4.12 -29.85 0.75
CA GLU A 115 -4.08 -31.08 -0.05
C GLU A 115 -2.74 -31.23 -0.78
N ALA A 116 -2.20 -32.43 -0.77
CA ALA A 116 -0.87 -32.71 -1.32
C ALA A 116 -0.76 -32.43 -2.82
N GLU A 117 -1.84 -32.69 -3.57
CA GLU A 117 -1.92 -32.52 -5.02
C GLU A 117 -1.68 -31.08 -5.46
N GLY A 118 -2.10 -30.09 -4.66
CA GLY A 118 -1.93 -28.66 -4.96
C GLY A 118 -0.52 -28.14 -4.71
N ARG A 119 0.27 -28.79 -3.86
CA ARG A 119 1.53 -28.24 -3.31
C ARG A 119 2.59 -28.01 -4.38
N ALA A 120 2.87 -28.98 -5.21
CA ALA A 120 3.91 -28.88 -6.24
C ALA A 120 3.64 -27.75 -7.26
N GLY A 121 2.36 -27.53 -7.61
CA GLY A 121 1.93 -26.43 -8.48
C GLY A 121 2.09 -25.08 -7.80
N PHE A 122 1.65 -24.99 -6.55
CA PHE A 122 1.78 -23.80 -5.73
C PHE A 122 3.24 -23.40 -5.51
N ASP A 123 4.10 -24.32 -5.11
CA ASP A 123 5.54 -24.10 -4.89
C ASP A 123 6.25 -23.58 -6.16
N ARG A 124 5.91 -24.16 -7.32
CA ARG A 124 6.43 -23.64 -8.60
C ARG A 124 5.96 -22.23 -8.87
N SER A 125 4.68 -21.95 -8.70
CA SER A 125 4.10 -20.63 -8.92
C SER A 125 4.74 -19.56 -8.05
N VAL A 126 4.85 -19.80 -6.74
CA VAL A 126 5.47 -18.88 -5.78
C VAL A 126 6.92 -18.60 -6.14
N LYS A 127 7.71 -19.64 -6.47
CA LYS A 127 9.12 -19.47 -6.86
C LYS A 127 9.27 -18.79 -8.21
N THR A 128 8.40 -19.06 -9.17
CA THR A 128 8.42 -18.39 -10.48
C THR A 128 8.12 -16.90 -10.32
N GLN A 129 7.07 -16.54 -9.60
CA GLN A 129 6.74 -15.13 -9.34
C GLN A 129 7.87 -14.39 -8.60
N LEU A 130 8.47 -15.02 -7.59
CA LEU A 130 9.64 -14.46 -6.90
C LEU A 130 10.80 -14.19 -7.86
N ALA A 131 11.11 -15.16 -8.72
CA ALA A 131 12.21 -15.03 -9.67
C ALA A 131 11.94 -13.93 -10.70
N GLU A 132 10.72 -13.82 -11.20
CA GLU A 132 10.30 -12.78 -12.15
C GLU A 132 10.33 -11.41 -11.47
N MET A 133 9.76 -11.26 -10.27
CA MET A 133 9.81 -10.05 -9.49
C MET A 133 11.24 -9.52 -9.32
N ILE A 134 12.16 -10.38 -8.89
CA ILE A 134 13.56 -9.99 -8.71
C ILE A 134 14.22 -9.61 -10.03
N ARG A 135 14.01 -10.38 -11.10
CA ARG A 135 14.63 -10.10 -12.41
C ARG A 135 14.14 -8.79 -13.02
N ILE A 136 12.85 -8.50 -12.88
CA ILE A 136 12.23 -7.26 -13.38
C ILE A 136 12.74 -6.06 -12.58
N HIS A 137 12.80 -6.18 -11.26
CA HIS A 137 12.95 -5.02 -10.38
C HIS A 137 14.35 -4.84 -9.75
N ARG A 138 15.29 -5.76 -9.90
CA ARG A 138 16.60 -5.70 -9.21
C ARG A 138 17.44 -4.46 -9.52
N ASN A 139 17.17 -3.74 -10.60
CA ASN A 139 17.89 -2.52 -10.95
C ASN A 139 17.31 -1.25 -10.30
N HIS A 140 16.17 -1.35 -9.61
CA HIS A 140 15.56 -0.21 -8.92
C HIS A 140 16.27 0.08 -7.58
N PRO A 141 16.86 1.25 -7.40
CA PRO A 141 17.57 1.59 -6.17
C PRO A 141 16.67 1.78 -4.95
N SER A 142 15.39 2.06 -5.13
CA SER A 142 14.43 2.19 -4.03
C SER A 142 14.21 0.89 -3.28
N ILE A 143 14.35 -0.28 -3.92
CA ILE A 143 14.09 -1.57 -3.28
C ILE A 143 15.19 -1.88 -2.28
N ILE A 144 14.78 -2.10 -1.02
CA ILE A 144 15.69 -2.37 0.10
C ILE A 144 15.56 -3.77 0.70
N ALA A 145 14.52 -4.51 0.33
CA ALA A 145 14.32 -5.90 0.73
C ALA A 145 13.42 -6.63 -0.27
N TRP A 146 13.65 -7.93 -0.42
CA TRP A 146 12.74 -8.86 -1.09
C TRP A 146 11.97 -9.63 -0.03
N SER A 147 10.66 -9.50 0.01
CA SER A 147 9.81 -10.22 0.95
C SER A 147 9.28 -11.51 0.34
N MET A 148 9.44 -12.59 1.07
CA MET A 148 9.05 -13.92 0.59
C MET A 148 7.55 -14.16 0.69
N CYS A 149 6.86 -13.52 1.64
CA CYS A 149 5.45 -13.77 1.94
C CYS A 149 4.81 -12.65 2.77
N ASN A 150 3.49 -12.76 2.94
CA ASN A 150 2.75 -12.15 4.03
C ASN A 150 1.99 -13.21 4.82
N GLU A 151 2.12 -13.19 6.16
CA GLU A 151 1.29 -13.97 7.10
C GLU A 151 1.12 -15.45 6.72
N ALA A 152 2.16 -16.07 6.16
CA ALA A 152 2.11 -17.47 5.72
C ALA A 152 1.79 -18.46 6.85
N PHE A 153 1.80 -17.99 8.11
CA PHE A 153 1.36 -18.76 9.27
C PHE A 153 -0.16 -18.98 9.32
N PHE A 154 -0.97 -18.22 8.58
CA PHE A 154 -2.39 -18.54 8.39
C PHE A 154 -2.56 -19.75 7.49
N SER A 155 -1.94 -20.84 7.90
CA SER A 155 -1.99 -22.14 7.24
C SER A 155 -2.47 -23.20 8.22
N ALA A 156 -3.08 -24.25 7.70
CA ALA A 156 -3.46 -25.39 8.52
C ALA A 156 -2.23 -25.95 9.24
N PRO A 157 -2.31 -26.36 10.51
CA PRO A 157 -1.16 -26.88 11.26
C PRO A 157 -0.41 -27.99 10.51
N ALA A 158 -1.12 -28.89 9.84
CA ALA A 158 -0.53 -29.97 9.03
C ALA A 158 0.22 -29.50 7.77
N ALA A 159 0.03 -28.23 7.34
CA ALA A 159 0.68 -27.65 6.19
C ALA A 159 1.93 -26.83 6.56
N MET A 160 2.18 -26.55 7.84
CA MET A 160 3.26 -25.66 8.29
C MET A 160 4.67 -26.15 7.94
N ASP A 161 4.89 -27.46 7.84
CA ASP A 161 6.18 -27.99 7.36
C ASP A 161 6.44 -27.61 5.90
N GLY A 162 5.40 -27.68 5.06
CA GLY A 162 5.47 -27.21 3.67
C GLY A 162 5.73 -25.70 3.57
N VAL A 163 5.04 -24.91 4.39
CA VAL A 163 5.30 -23.46 4.49
C VAL A 163 6.77 -23.16 4.79
N ARG A 164 7.31 -23.80 5.83
CA ARG A 164 8.72 -23.61 6.20
C ARG A 164 9.71 -24.06 5.12
N ALA A 165 9.41 -25.20 4.47
CA ALA A 165 10.24 -25.68 3.38
C ALA A 165 10.26 -24.71 2.21
N LEU A 166 9.08 -24.26 1.76
CA LEU A 166 8.96 -23.30 0.65
C LEU A 166 9.61 -21.96 0.97
N LEU A 167 9.44 -21.42 2.18
CA LEU A 167 10.09 -20.18 2.60
C LEU A 167 11.63 -20.30 2.56
N LYS A 168 12.20 -21.41 3.01
CA LYS A 168 13.66 -21.66 2.90
C LYS A 168 14.13 -21.68 1.44
N GLU A 169 13.37 -22.32 0.56
CA GLU A 169 13.67 -22.34 -0.89
C GLU A 169 13.57 -20.94 -1.50
N CYS A 170 12.55 -20.16 -1.13
CA CYS A 170 12.40 -18.78 -1.59
C CYS A 170 13.54 -17.89 -1.12
N VAL A 171 13.97 -17.99 0.14
CA VAL A 171 15.11 -17.26 0.67
C VAL A 171 16.41 -17.62 -0.07
N ALA A 172 16.65 -18.90 -0.30
CA ALA A 172 17.81 -19.36 -1.06
C ALA A 172 17.79 -18.83 -2.51
N LEU A 173 16.63 -18.90 -3.18
CA LEU A 173 16.43 -18.39 -4.54
C LEU A 173 16.63 -16.87 -4.61
N SER A 174 16.09 -16.13 -3.66
CA SER A 174 16.28 -14.68 -3.58
C SER A 174 17.75 -14.29 -3.48
N ARG A 175 18.51 -14.93 -2.58
CA ARG A 175 19.95 -14.70 -2.41
C ARG A 175 20.77 -15.08 -3.65
N GLN A 176 20.35 -16.13 -4.38
CA GLN A 176 20.97 -16.52 -5.63
C GLN A 176 20.75 -15.49 -6.75
N LEU A 177 19.54 -14.93 -6.85
CA LEU A 177 19.16 -14.01 -7.92
C LEU A 177 19.64 -12.57 -7.65
N ASP A 178 19.65 -12.17 -6.39
CA ASP A 178 20.13 -10.85 -5.95
C ASP A 178 20.76 -10.92 -4.55
N PRO A 179 22.08 -11.13 -4.47
CA PRO A 179 22.79 -11.16 -3.20
C PRO A 179 22.99 -9.77 -2.55
N THR A 180 22.55 -8.70 -3.22
CA THR A 180 22.76 -7.32 -2.76
C THR A 180 21.63 -6.84 -1.83
N ARG A 181 20.51 -7.56 -1.78
CA ARG A 181 19.36 -7.24 -0.93
C ARG A 181 18.99 -8.42 -0.05
N PRO A 182 18.62 -8.15 1.21
CA PRO A 182 18.20 -9.20 2.14
C PRO A 182 16.85 -9.78 1.76
N ALA A 183 16.67 -11.06 2.09
CA ALA A 183 15.40 -11.77 2.01
C ALA A 183 14.63 -11.58 3.32
N ALA A 184 13.42 -11.05 3.24
CA ALA A 184 12.58 -10.76 4.39
C ALA A 184 11.40 -11.73 4.50
N ILE A 185 10.92 -11.97 5.71
CA ILE A 185 9.68 -12.69 5.97
C ILE A 185 8.64 -11.68 6.48
N GLY A 186 7.66 -11.36 5.66
CA GLY A 186 6.59 -10.42 6.01
C GLY A 186 5.51 -11.06 6.87
N GLY A 187 5.01 -10.33 7.86
CA GLY A 187 3.94 -10.82 8.72
C GLY A 187 4.28 -12.12 9.45
N ALA A 188 5.43 -12.18 10.11
CA ALA A 188 6.01 -13.43 10.62
C ALA A 188 5.83 -13.65 12.13
N GLN A 189 4.83 -13.00 12.75
CA GLN A 189 4.60 -13.02 14.20
C GLN A 189 4.00 -14.32 14.75
N ARG A 190 3.96 -15.37 13.98
CA ARG A 190 3.48 -16.72 14.36
C ARG A 190 4.13 -17.79 13.48
N PRO A 191 4.15 -19.05 13.91
CA PRO A 191 3.91 -19.51 15.28
C PRO A 191 5.04 -19.14 16.25
N LEU A 192 4.82 -19.36 17.54
CA LEU A 192 5.86 -19.22 18.58
C LEU A 192 6.68 -20.51 18.70
N GLY A 193 7.80 -20.42 19.43
CA GLY A 193 8.65 -21.57 19.78
C GLY A 193 9.46 -22.10 18.59
N LYS A 194 9.65 -23.42 18.51
CA LYS A 194 10.51 -24.08 17.51
C LYS A 194 10.03 -23.94 16.07
N ASP A 195 8.74 -23.66 15.87
CA ASP A 195 8.09 -23.61 14.57
C ASP A 195 8.06 -22.19 13.97
N ARG A 196 8.76 -21.25 14.58
CA ARG A 196 8.89 -19.86 14.12
C ARG A 196 9.33 -19.79 12.65
N ILE A 197 8.71 -18.89 11.89
CA ILE A 197 9.05 -18.63 10.49
C ILE A 197 9.88 -17.35 10.30
N ASP A 198 9.84 -16.43 11.26
CA ASP A 198 10.53 -15.15 11.22
C ASP A 198 12.06 -15.26 11.07
N LEU A 199 12.65 -16.34 11.64
CA LEU A 199 14.09 -16.60 11.60
C LEU A 199 14.55 -17.32 10.32
N LEU A 200 13.67 -17.55 9.36
CA LEU A 200 14.02 -18.21 8.09
C LEU A 200 14.65 -17.25 7.08
N GLY A 201 14.39 -15.94 7.23
CA GLY A 201 14.96 -14.89 6.39
C GLY A 201 16.08 -14.11 7.05
N ASP A 202 16.51 -13.05 6.38
CA ASP A 202 17.52 -12.10 6.88
C ASP A 202 16.88 -10.99 7.72
N ILE A 203 15.59 -10.70 7.46
CA ILE A 203 14.81 -9.67 8.16
C ILE A 203 13.46 -10.25 8.57
N ALA A 204 13.05 -9.98 9.81
CA ALA A 204 11.72 -10.29 10.30
C ALA A 204 10.76 -9.09 10.20
N GLY A 205 9.63 -9.27 9.52
CA GLY A 205 8.50 -8.34 9.55
C GLY A 205 7.41 -8.88 10.48
N TYR A 206 6.91 -8.06 11.39
CA TYR A 206 5.84 -8.44 12.30
C TYR A 206 4.60 -7.60 12.07
N ASN A 207 3.46 -8.25 11.90
CA ASN A 207 2.19 -7.56 11.76
C ASN A 207 1.50 -7.44 13.13
N GLY A 208 0.71 -6.38 13.27
CA GLY A 208 -0.20 -6.22 14.39
C GLY A 208 0.45 -6.37 15.75
N ASP A 209 -0.02 -7.36 16.50
CA ASP A 209 0.39 -7.67 17.86
C ASP A 209 1.81 -8.23 17.99
N GLY A 210 2.42 -8.66 16.89
CA GLY A 210 3.78 -9.21 16.89
C GLY A 210 4.81 -8.29 17.52
N GLY A 211 4.61 -6.97 17.42
CA GLY A 211 5.51 -5.99 17.99
C GLY A 211 5.60 -5.99 19.53
N ILE A 212 4.58 -6.50 20.24
CA ILE A 212 4.52 -6.54 21.71
C ILE A 212 4.82 -7.92 22.31
N ILE A 213 4.88 -8.96 21.48
CA ILE A 213 5.19 -10.31 21.95
C ILE A 213 6.66 -10.40 22.29
N PRO A 214 7.05 -10.83 23.52
CA PRO A 214 8.44 -10.86 23.97
C PRO A 214 9.38 -11.62 23.03
N ASP A 215 8.94 -12.76 22.49
CA ASP A 215 9.71 -13.59 21.55
C ASP A 215 10.17 -12.85 20.30
N PHE A 216 9.45 -11.79 19.89
CA PHE A 216 9.72 -11.00 18.69
C PHE A 216 10.32 -9.62 18.98
N GLN A 217 10.53 -9.27 20.25
CA GLN A 217 11.13 -7.99 20.59
C GLN A 217 12.62 -7.91 20.28
N GLN A 218 13.35 -9.02 20.46
CA GLN A 218 14.75 -9.15 20.11
C GLN A 218 15.03 -10.48 19.41
N PRO A 219 14.64 -10.62 18.14
CA PRO A 219 14.76 -11.89 17.43
C PRO A 219 16.20 -12.30 17.10
N GLY A 220 17.18 -11.44 17.35
CA GLY A 220 18.60 -11.67 17.01
C GLY A 220 18.94 -11.40 15.54
N ILE A 221 17.99 -11.02 14.74
CA ILE A 221 18.13 -10.56 13.34
C ILE A 221 17.46 -9.20 13.18
N PRO A 222 17.76 -8.44 12.11
CA PRO A 222 17.05 -7.20 11.80
C PRO A 222 15.54 -7.40 11.76
N SER A 223 14.79 -6.44 12.27
CA SER A 223 13.33 -6.55 12.31
C SER A 223 12.63 -5.22 12.17
N MET A 224 11.38 -5.27 11.73
CA MET A 224 10.48 -4.12 11.69
C MET A 224 9.03 -4.54 11.96
N VAL A 225 8.15 -3.57 12.24
CA VAL A 225 6.71 -3.80 12.22
C VAL A 225 6.20 -3.57 10.80
N SER A 226 5.90 -4.66 10.10
CA SER A 226 5.46 -4.63 8.70
C SER A 226 4.02 -4.15 8.54
N GLU A 227 3.20 -4.25 9.59
CA GLU A 227 1.84 -3.69 9.62
C GLU A 227 1.45 -3.26 11.04
N TYR A 228 0.86 -2.05 11.14
CA TYR A 228 0.20 -1.57 12.36
C TYR A 228 -0.92 -0.61 11.99
N GLY A 229 -1.85 -0.37 12.91
CA GLY A 229 -2.68 0.82 12.88
C GLY A 229 -4.04 0.72 12.21
N SER A 230 -4.37 -0.29 11.45
CA SER A 230 -5.70 -0.55 10.82
C SER A 230 -6.80 0.46 11.21
N VAL A 231 -6.85 1.61 10.55
CA VAL A 231 -7.86 2.63 10.83
C VAL A 231 -9.12 2.28 10.04
N THR A 232 -10.00 1.48 10.60
CA THR A 232 -11.28 1.15 9.97
C THR A 232 -12.28 2.28 10.12
N ALA A 233 -12.30 3.20 9.18
CA ALA A 233 -13.25 4.30 9.19
C ALA A 233 -13.48 4.88 7.79
N ASP A 234 -14.73 5.24 7.52
CA ASP A 234 -15.04 6.13 6.39
C ASP A 234 -14.42 7.52 6.62
N ARG A 235 -14.27 8.28 5.54
CA ARG A 235 -13.95 9.70 5.62
C ARG A 235 -15.06 10.46 6.38
N PRO A 236 -14.71 11.39 7.27
CA PRO A 236 -13.40 12.00 7.50
C PRO A 236 -12.42 11.19 8.35
N GLY A 237 -12.85 10.14 9.04
CA GLY A 237 -12.02 9.37 9.96
C GLY A 237 -11.60 10.15 11.22
N LYS A 238 -10.75 9.54 12.02
CA LYS A 238 -10.19 10.16 13.22
C LYS A 238 -8.90 10.92 12.91
N TYR A 239 -8.67 12.02 13.62
CA TYR A 239 -7.38 12.72 13.60
C TYR A 239 -6.47 12.11 14.67
N ALA A 240 -6.01 10.91 14.36
CA ALA A 240 -5.09 10.14 15.18
C ALA A 240 -4.60 8.94 14.36
N PRO A 241 -3.43 8.34 14.69
CA PRO A 241 -3.06 7.05 14.12
C PRO A 241 -4.03 5.97 14.60
N GLY A 242 -4.00 4.83 13.93
CA GLY A 242 -4.55 3.60 14.47
C GLY A 242 -3.77 3.13 15.70
N TRP A 243 -3.98 1.88 16.09
CA TRP A 243 -3.25 1.29 17.21
C TRP A 243 -1.81 0.92 16.81
N GLY A 244 -0.91 0.78 17.81
CA GLY A 244 0.42 0.22 17.64
C GLY A 244 1.46 1.12 16.98
N ASP A 245 1.24 2.44 16.87
CA ASP A 245 2.27 3.37 16.39
C ASP A 245 3.48 3.35 17.32
N LEU A 246 4.62 2.84 16.83
CA LEU A 246 5.86 2.70 17.60
C LEU A 246 6.41 4.01 18.14
N GLN A 247 6.14 5.14 17.50
CA GLN A 247 6.58 6.45 17.97
C GLN A 247 5.71 7.00 19.10
N LYS A 248 4.49 6.50 19.23
CA LYS A 248 3.49 6.98 20.18
C LYS A 248 3.14 5.97 21.25
N ASN A 249 3.35 4.69 20.97
CA ASN A 249 3.07 3.62 21.92
C ASN A 249 4.23 3.43 22.88
N GLU A 250 3.98 3.54 24.16
CA GLU A 250 5.00 3.36 25.22
C GLU A 250 5.68 1.98 25.16
N ALA A 251 4.96 0.94 24.74
CA ALA A 251 5.50 -0.41 24.62
C ALA A 251 6.62 -0.55 23.58
N TYR A 252 6.73 0.40 22.65
CA TYR A 252 7.73 0.38 21.60
C TYR A 252 8.74 1.52 21.71
N LYS A 253 8.56 2.42 22.66
CA LYS A 253 9.41 3.57 22.85
C LYS A 253 10.84 3.17 23.19
N GLY A 254 11.79 3.68 22.42
CA GLY A 254 13.20 3.42 22.69
C GLY A 254 13.71 2.05 22.24
N LEU A 255 13.06 1.38 21.28
CA LEU A 255 13.54 0.15 20.68
C LEU A 255 14.48 0.44 19.48
N PRO A 256 15.77 0.70 19.68
CA PRO A 256 16.67 1.14 18.61
C PRO A 256 16.94 0.07 17.56
N TRP A 257 16.80 -1.21 17.93
CA TRP A 257 16.97 -2.33 17.00
C TRP A 257 15.83 -2.49 16.00
N ARG A 258 14.66 -1.92 16.28
CA ARG A 258 13.52 -1.98 15.36
C ARG A 258 13.76 -0.99 14.22
N SER A 259 13.90 -1.50 13.00
CA SER A 259 14.23 -0.67 11.83
C SER A 259 13.15 0.35 11.46
N GLY A 260 11.90 0.07 11.78
CA GLY A 260 10.78 0.94 11.48
C GLY A 260 9.43 0.27 11.59
N GLN A 261 8.43 0.94 11.04
CA GLN A 261 7.05 0.46 11.00
C GLN A 261 6.33 0.93 9.74
N ALA A 262 5.34 0.16 9.26
CA ALA A 262 4.49 0.52 8.15
C ALA A 262 3.01 0.49 8.57
N VAL A 263 2.30 1.62 8.39
CA VAL A 263 0.87 1.69 8.72
C VAL A 263 0.06 0.79 7.78
N TRP A 264 -0.89 0.07 8.32
CA TRP A 264 -1.92 -0.62 7.57
C TRP A 264 -3.21 0.22 7.58
N CYS A 265 -3.56 0.94 6.52
CA CYS A 265 -2.92 0.96 5.21
C CYS A 265 -2.77 2.40 4.73
N GLY A 266 -1.99 2.63 3.67
CA GLY A 266 -1.91 3.94 3.01
C GLY A 266 -3.24 4.37 2.42
N PHE A 267 -3.90 3.46 1.72
CA PHE A 267 -5.18 3.68 1.04
C PHE A 267 -6.21 2.63 1.46
N ASP A 268 -7.49 3.00 1.43
CA ASP A 268 -8.54 2.00 1.39
C ASP A 268 -8.35 1.14 0.14
N HIS A 269 -8.64 -0.13 0.22
CA HIS A 269 -8.41 -1.08 -0.86
C HIS A 269 -9.56 -2.08 -0.98
N GLY A 270 -9.72 -2.67 -2.15
CA GLY A 270 -10.58 -3.81 -2.35
C GLY A 270 -10.13 -4.94 -1.42
N SER A 271 -11.05 -5.52 -0.69
CA SER A 271 -10.75 -6.62 0.23
C SER A 271 -11.73 -7.74 0.00
N ILE A 272 -11.17 -8.94 -0.13
CA ILE A 272 -11.97 -10.17 -0.16
C ILE A 272 -12.25 -10.71 1.25
N ALA A 273 -11.68 -10.09 2.27
CA ALA A 273 -11.99 -10.38 3.67
C ALA A 273 -13.31 -9.71 4.06
N GLY A 274 -14.39 -10.45 3.97
CA GLY A 274 -15.74 -9.95 4.16
C GLY A 274 -16.38 -9.46 2.85
N SER A 275 -17.52 -8.81 2.94
CA SER A 275 -18.34 -8.43 1.79
C SER A 275 -18.03 -7.05 1.24
N VAL A 276 -17.06 -6.33 1.76
CA VAL A 276 -16.86 -4.92 1.49
C VAL A 276 -15.40 -4.52 1.50
N MET A 277 -15.17 -3.36 0.90
CA MET A 277 -13.93 -2.63 0.89
C MET A 277 -13.24 -2.56 2.24
N GLY A 278 -11.92 -2.79 2.25
CA GLY A 278 -11.06 -2.56 3.40
C GLY A 278 -10.88 -1.07 3.67
N LYS A 279 -11.69 -0.50 4.57
CA LYS A 279 -11.64 0.92 4.96
C LYS A 279 -10.51 1.21 5.97
N MET A 280 -9.34 0.61 5.75
CA MET A 280 -8.21 0.66 6.68
C MET A 280 -7.17 1.71 6.31
N GLY A 281 -7.38 2.40 5.18
CA GLY A 281 -6.47 3.43 4.68
C GLY A 281 -6.50 4.72 5.50
N ILE A 282 -5.36 5.42 5.51
CA ILE A 282 -5.29 6.82 5.95
C ILE A 282 -5.77 7.78 4.86
N VAL A 283 -5.88 7.28 3.62
CA VAL A 283 -6.54 7.91 2.47
C VAL A 283 -7.68 6.99 2.05
N ASP A 284 -8.80 7.56 1.60
CA ASP A 284 -9.92 6.73 1.14
C ASP A 284 -9.67 6.12 -0.25
N TYR A 285 -10.56 5.23 -0.68
CA TYR A 285 -10.44 4.51 -1.96
C TYR A 285 -10.44 5.45 -3.19
N PHE A 286 -11.01 6.63 -3.03
CA PHE A 286 -11.08 7.68 -4.06
C PHE A 286 -9.91 8.66 -4.02
N ARG A 287 -8.85 8.35 -3.27
CA ARG A 287 -7.64 9.15 -3.10
C ARG A 287 -7.90 10.52 -2.45
N ILE A 288 -8.92 10.60 -1.59
CA ILE A 288 -9.12 11.77 -0.75
C ILE A 288 -8.55 11.47 0.65
N PRO A 289 -7.63 12.32 1.16
CA PRO A 289 -7.04 12.12 2.48
C PRO A 289 -8.08 12.11 3.60
N LYS A 290 -7.98 11.12 4.49
CA LYS A 290 -8.69 11.11 5.76
C LYS A 290 -7.93 11.95 6.79
N ARG A 291 -8.56 12.26 7.93
CA ARG A 291 -7.90 13.03 9.00
C ARG A 291 -6.61 12.41 9.51
N ALA A 292 -6.47 11.08 9.48
CA ALA A 292 -5.26 10.38 9.86
C ALA A 292 -4.06 10.73 8.95
N TRP A 293 -4.26 10.90 7.63
CA TRP A 293 -3.20 11.32 6.71
C TRP A 293 -2.63 12.70 7.11
N TYR A 294 -3.50 13.66 7.45
CA TYR A 294 -3.08 14.99 7.92
C TYR A 294 -2.39 14.94 9.28
N TRP A 295 -2.79 13.98 10.13
CA TRP A 295 -2.11 13.75 11.40
C TRP A 295 -0.66 13.31 11.18
N TYR A 296 -0.41 12.33 10.28
CA TYR A 296 0.94 11.91 9.92
C TYR A 296 1.74 13.05 9.30
N ARG A 297 1.15 13.82 8.38
CA ARG A 297 1.79 14.99 7.78
C ARG A 297 2.23 16.00 8.83
N LYS A 298 1.40 16.26 9.81
CA LYS A 298 1.76 17.12 10.94
C LYS A 298 2.88 16.49 11.79
N ALA A 299 2.76 15.23 12.14
CA ALA A 299 3.72 14.53 13.00
C ALA A 299 5.11 14.38 12.36
N TYR A 300 5.16 14.17 11.04
CA TYR A 300 6.42 13.90 10.33
C TYR A 300 7.02 15.13 9.65
N ARG A 301 6.21 16.10 9.28
CA ARG A 301 6.64 17.29 8.52
C ARG A 301 6.34 18.63 9.20
N GLY A 302 5.62 18.64 10.30
CA GLY A 302 5.21 19.87 10.98
C GLY A 302 4.18 20.72 10.22
N VAL A 303 3.50 20.15 9.21
CA VAL A 303 2.51 20.86 8.41
C VAL A 303 1.14 20.74 9.06
N GLU A 304 0.55 21.88 9.42
CA GLU A 304 -0.78 21.92 10.04
C GLU A 304 -1.87 21.39 9.08
N PRO A 305 -2.91 20.74 9.62
CA PRO A 305 -4.04 20.32 8.80
C PRO A 305 -4.81 21.53 8.25
N PRO A 306 -5.55 21.36 7.14
CA PRO A 306 -6.44 22.41 6.66
C PRO A 306 -7.61 22.62 7.63
N THR A 307 -8.36 23.70 7.43
CA THR A 307 -9.66 23.87 8.05
C THR A 307 -10.60 22.77 7.60
N TRP A 308 -11.24 22.09 8.55
CA TRP A 308 -12.17 21.02 8.24
C TRP A 308 -13.51 21.57 7.73
N PRO A 309 -14.19 20.86 6.82
CA PRO A 309 -15.55 21.19 6.43
C PRO A 309 -16.46 21.28 7.66
N VAL A 310 -17.32 22.30 7.67
CA VAL A 310 -18.28 22.54 8.76
C VAL A 310 -19.68 22.02 8.38
N GLU A 311 -20.53 21.80 9.37
CA GLU A 311 -21.94 21.54 9.08
C GLU A 311 -22.54 22.78 8.40
N GLY A 312 -23.32 22.54 7.33
CA GLY A 312 -23.93 23.63 6.59
C GLY A 312 -24.69 23.14 5.36
N LYS A 313 -25.48 24.04 4.76
CA LYS A 313 -26.21 23.79 3.55
C LYS A 313 -25.27 23.91 2.34
N ALA A 314 -25.22 22.89 1.50
CA ALA A 314 -24.51 22.94 0.23
C ALA A 314 -25.26 23.83 -0.76
N GLU A 315 -24.63 24.90 -1.23
CA GLU A 315 -25.20 25.86 -2.19
C GLU A 315 -24.36 26.03 -3.46
N ARG A 316 -23.11 25.58 -3.44
CA ARG A 316 -22.18 25.65 -4.57
C ARG A 316 -21.47 24.33 -4.76
N LEU A 317 -21.28 23.92 -6.03
CA LEU A 317 -20.36 22.87 -6.42
C LEU A 317 -19.05 23.48 -6.89
N VAL A 318 -17.94 22.84 -6.50
CA VAL A 318 -16.59 23.20 -6.97
C VAL A 318 -15.99 21.94 -7.57
N LEU A 319 -15.70 21.97 -8.86
CA LEU A 319 -14.99 20.90 -9.56
C LEU A 319 -13.55 21.33 -9.79
N THR A 320 -12.61 20.47 -9.42
CA THR A 320 -11.18 20.66 -9.61
C THR A 320 -10.57 19.43 -10.27
N SER A 321 -9.42 19.62 -10.91
CA SER A 321 -8.61 18.53 -11.47
C SER A 321 -7.15 18.69 -11.07
N ASP A 322 -6.41 17.60 -11.02
CA ASP A 322 -4.97 17.61 -10.74
C ASP A 322 -4.14 18.10 -11.94
N LYS A 323 -4.70 18.05 -13.16
CA LYS A 323 -4.13 18.60 -14.40
C LYS A 323 -5.20 18.93 -15.43
N HIS A 324 -4.87 19.83 -16.37
CA HIS A 324 -5.80 20.33 -17.38
C HIS A 324 -5.34 20.06 -18.83
N GLU A 325 -4.09 19.68 -19.02
CA GLU A 325 -3.47 19.47 -20.33
C GLU A 325 -2.37 18.43 -20.26
N GLY A 326 -1.86 18.01 -21.42
CA GLY A 326 -0.78 17.05 -21.50
C GLY A 326 -1.14 15.64 -21.07
N VAL A 327 -2.44 15.29 -21.07
CA VAL A 327 -2.92 13.94 -20.73
C VAL A 327 -2.57 13.00 -21.87
N ARG A 328 -1.84 11.92 -21.58
CA ARG A 328 -1.54 10.86 -22.55
C ARG A 328 -2.78 10.03 -22.82
N THR A 329 -2.93 9.58 -24.07
CA THR A 329 -4.11 8.82 -24.53
C THR A 329 -3.78 7.36 -24.80
N ASP A 330 -2.66 6.88 -24.31
CA ASP A 330 -2.16 5.51 -24.49
C ASP A 330 -2.57 4.55 -23.37
N GLY A 331 -3.44 4.98 -22.45
CA GLY A 331 -3.90 4.20 -21.31
C GLY A 331 -2.99 4.28 -20.07
N THR A 332 -1.86 5.02 -20.15
CA THR A 332 -0.91 5.16 -19.04
C THR A 332 -1.21 6.37 -18.16
N ASP A 333 -2.20 7.17 -18.51
CA ASP A 333 -2.51 8.44 -17.85
C ASP A 333 -3.99 8.59 -17.48
N ASP A 334 -4.26 9.45 -16.53
CA ASP A 334 -5.59 9.83 -16.07
C ASP A 334 -5.60 11.26 -15.53
N VAL A 335 -6.79 11.76 -15.28
CA VAL A 335 -7.02 13.02 -14.58
C VAL A 335 -7.84 12.73 -13.34
N MET A 336 -7.37 13.10 -12.15
CA MET A 336 -8.16 13.04 -10.93
C MET A 336 -9.12 14.22 -10.86
N LEU A 337 -10.39 13.96 -11.05
CA LEU A 337 -11.46 14.95 -10.86
C LEU A 337 -11.96 14.89 -9.42
N GLN A 338 -12.02 16.04 -8.75
CA GLN A 338 -12.58 16.15 -7.41
C GLN A 338 -13.71 17.18 -7.39
N VAL A 339 -14.85 16.78 -6.86
CA VAL A 339 -15.96 17.67 -6.58
C VAL A 339 -16.08 17.92 -5.09
N GLY A 340 -16.27 19.18 -4.71
CA GLY A 340 -16.54 19.64 -3.36
C GLY A 340 -17.81 20.46 -3.28
N VAL A 341 -18.38 20.59 -2.09
CA VAL A 341 -19.54 21.44 -1.82
C VAL A 341 -19.21 22.54 -0.85
N GLN A 342 -19.75 23.73 -1.13
CA GLN A 342 -19.57 24.94 -0.32
C GLN A 342 -20.92 25.58 0.00
N ASP A 343 -20.93 26.35 1.10
CA ASP A 343 -22.05 27.23 1.44
C ASP A 343 -22.04 28.53 0.61
N ALA A 344 -23.02 29.39 0.83
CA ALA A 344 -23.15 30.70 0.14
C ALA A 344 -21.91 31.61 0.37
N ALA A 345 -21.23 31.45 1.50
CA ALA A 345 -20.01 32.20 1.82
C ALA A 345 -18.73 31.60 1.24
N GLY A 346 -18.82 30.48 0.52
CA GLY A 346 -17.67 29.78 -0.08
C GLY A 346 -16.88 28.94 0.91
N ARG A 347 -17.42 28.61 2.08
CA ARG A 347 -16.79 27.70 3.05
C ARG A 347 -17.15 26.26 2.71
N ASP A 348 -16.17 25.37 2.78
CA ASP A 348 -16.40 23.93 2.59
C ASP A 348 -17.37 23.41 3.66
N VAL A 349 -18.39 22.67 3.22
CA VAL A 349 -19.40 22.06 4.11
C VAL A 349 -19.37 20.54 4.01
N SER A 350 -19.74 19.87 5.09
CA SER A 350 -19.71 18.41 5.21
C SER A 350 -20.95 17.69 4.63
N GLY A 351 -21.89 18.44 4.06
CA GLY A 351 -23.09 17.90 3.44
C GLY A 351 -22.77 16.95 2.26
N ASN A 352 -23.59 15.93 2.08
CA ASN A 352 -23.36 14.90 1.06
C ASN A 352 -24.53 14.82 0.07
N PRO A 353 -24.76 15.87 -0.77
CA PRO A 353 -25.80 15.79 -1.79
C PRO A 353 -25.45 14.73 -2.86
N THR A 354 -26.45 14.26 -3.58
CA THR A 354 -26.20 13.50 -4.80
C THR A 354 -25.63 14.43 -5.87
N VAL A 355 -24.49 14.07 -6.45
CA VAL A 355 -23.82 14.85 -7.51
C VAL A 355 -23.54 13.95 -8.70
N THR A 356 -23.82 14.43 -9.89
CA THR A 356 -23.49 13.75 -11.15
C THR A 356 -22.49 14.57 -11.95
N LEU A 357 -21.39 13.95 -12.36
CA LEU A 357 -20.48 14.48 -13.36
C LEU A 357 -20.82 13.85 -14.71
N THR A 358 -20.86 14.67 -15.77
CA THR A 358 -21.19 14.22 -17.12
C THR A 358 -20.22 14.81 -18.12
N VAL A 359 -19.70 14.00 -19.03
CA VAL A 359 -18.91 14.47 -20.17
C VAL A 359 -19.86 15.15 -21.16
N VAL A 360 -19.83 16.46 -21.20
CA VAL A 360 -20.69 17.29 -22.07
C VAL A 360 -20.20 17.18 -23.51
N SER A 361 -18.89 17.20 -23.73
CA SER A 361 -18.29 17.08 -25.05
C SER A 361 -16.85 16.57 -24.96
N GLY A 362 -16.32 16.12 -26.11
CA GLY A 362 -14.96 15.64 -26.23
C GLY A 362 -14.75 14.18 -25.80
N PRO A 363 -13.51 13.68 -25.86
CA PRO A 363 -13.16 12.31 -25.53
C PRO A 363 -13.08 12.07 -24.02
N GLY A 364 -13.11 10.79 -23.64
CA GLY A 364 -12.84 10.33 -22.27
C GLY A 364 -14.07 9.82 -21.55
N GLU A 365 -13.81 9.13 -20.47
CA GLU A 365 -14.82 8.40 -19.71
C GLU A 365 -14.48 8.27 -18.23
N PHE A 366 -15.51 8.09 -17.44
CA PHE A 366 -15.46 7.60 -16.08
C PHE A 366 -15.51 6.06 -16.07
N PRO A 367 -15.25 5.39 -14.94
CA PRO A 367 -15.47 3.94 -14.83
C PRO A 367 -16.87 3.47 -15.21
N THR A 368 -17.85 4.35 -15.12
CA THR A 368 -19.26 4.13 -15.47
C THR A 368 -19.64 4.67 -16.85
N GLY A 369 -18.68 5.03 -17.70
CA GLY A 369 -18.90 5.59 -19.03
C GLY A 369 -18.94 7.12 -19.06
N ARG A 370 -19.91 7.71 -19.78
CA ARG A 370 -19.97 9.17 -20.02
C ARG A 370 -20.47 10.00 -18.82
N SER A 371 -20.92 9.35 -17.77
CA SER A 371 -21.34 10.02 -16.53
C SER A 371 -21.08 9.15 -15.32
N ILE A 372 -20.91 9.79 -14.16
CA ILE A 372 -20.79 9.13 -12.85
C ILE A 372 -21.63 9.88 -11.83
N THR A 373 -22.38 9.14 -11.01
CA THR A 373 -23.21 9.71 -9.95
C THR A 373 -22.72 9.30 -8.58
N PHE A 374 -22.43 10.28 -7.76
CA PHE A 374 -22.09 10.12 -6.34
C PHE A 374 -23.38 10.21 -5.52
N SER A 375 -23.99 9.06 -5.23
CA SER A 375 -25.26 8.96 -4.50
C SER A 375 -25.06 8.44 -3.08
N VAL A 376 -25.90 8.88 -2.16
CA VAL A 376 -25.88 8.42 -0.76
C VAL A 376 -26.15 6.92 -0.60
N ASP A 377 -26.86 6.34 -1.55
CA ASP A 377 -27.25 4.91 -1.55
C ASP A 377 -26.25 4.03 -2.33
N SER A 378 -25.11 4.59 -2.72
CA SER A 378 -24.08 3.91 -3.52
C SER A 378 -22.75 3.87 -2.78
N ASP A 379 -21.90 2.89 -3.13
CA ASP A 379 -20.49 2.88 -2.75
C ASP A 379 -19.73 4.07 -3.36
N ILE A 380 -20.19 4.56 -4.53
CA ILE A 380 -19.71 5.78 -5.18
C ILE A 380 -20.54 6.94 -4.63
N ARG A 381 -20.04 7.61 -3.61
CA ARG A 381 -20.80 8.64 -2.89
C ARG A 381 -19.96 9.84 -2.45
N MET A 382 -20.66 10.95 -2.25
CA MET A 382 -20.09 12.05 -1.49
C MET A 382 -19.86 11.63 -0.04
N ALA A 383 -18.75 12.02 0.53
CA ALA A 383 -18.49 11.86 1.96
C ALA A 383 -17.73 13.08 2.49
N ASN A 384 -18.22 13.63 3.60
CA ASN A 384 -17.64 14.85 4.21
C ASN A 384 -17.48 15.99 3.19
N GLY A 385 -18.51 16.18 2.35
CA GLY A 385 -18.59 17.26 1.37
C GLY A 385 -17.75 17.09 0.10
N LYS A 386 -17.12 15.94 -0.12
CA LYS A 386 -16.24 15.71 -1.27
C LYS A 386 -16.45 14.34 -1.90
N ALA A 387 -16.19 14.26 -3.20
CA ALA A 387 -15.99 13.03 -3.94
C ALA A 387 -14.89 13.23 -4.97
N ALA A 388 -14.26 12.16 -5.41
CA ALA A 388 -13.27 12.20 -6.49
C ALA A 388 -13.31 10.91 -7.30
N ILE A 389 -12.82 10.97 -8.54
CA ILE A 389 -12.72 9.82 -9.43
C ILE A 389 -11.69 10.09 -10.52
N GLU A 390 -11.03 9.05 -10.97
CA GLU A 390 -10.15 9.11 -12.14
C GLU A 390 -10.97 9.14 -13.42
N PHE A 391 -10.61 10.07 -14.30
CA PHE A 391 -11.14 10.22 -15.65
C PHE A 391 -10.05 9.87 -16.66
N ARG A 392 -10.36 9.05 -17.64
CA ARG A 392 -9.41 8.58 -18.65
C ARG A 392 -9.86 8.94 -20.06
N ALA A 393 -8.89 9.21 -20.94
CA ALA A 393 -9.15 9.44 -22.36
C ALA A 393 -8.18 8.62 -23.21
N TYR A 394 -8.69 8.04 -24.28
CA TYR A 394 -7.92 7.21 -25.22
C TYR A 394 -7.80 7.84 -26.60
N GLU A 395 -8.37 9.04 -26.76
CA GLU A 395 -8.31 9.83 -27.98
C GLU A 395 -7.92 11.26 -27.68
N ALA A 396 -7.23 11.90 -28.62
CA ALA A 396 -6.81 13.29 -28.50
C ALA A 396 -8.03 14.24 -28.65
N GLY A 397 -8.05 15.29 -27.84
CA GLY A 397 -9.10 16.29 -27.88
C GLY A 397 -9.23 17.06 -26.57
N THR A 398 -10.24 17.90 -26.49
CA THR A 398 -10.62 18.61 -25.26
C THR A 398 -11.93 18.02 -24.73
N ALA A 399 -11.87 17.46 -23.52
CA ALA A 399 -13.05 17.03 -22.81
C ALA A 399 -13.63 18.17 -21.97
N VAL A 400 -14.95 18.27 -21.95
CA VAL A 400 -15.68 19.18 -21.06
C VAL A 400 -16.56 18.35 -20.13
N VAL A 401 -16.36 18.50 -18.85
CA VAL A 401 -17.12 17.81 -17.80
C VAL A 401 -17.91 18.82 -16.99
#